data_ca2f5f85608563b4dce0009614c89ad9
#
_entry.id   ca2f5f85608563b4dce0009614c89ad9
#
_cell.length_a   1.000
_cell.length_b   1.000
_cell.length_c   1.000
_cell.angle_alpha   90.00
_cell.angle_beta   90.00
_cell.angle_gamma   90.00
#
_symmetry.space_group_name_H-M   'P 1'
#
loop_
_entity.id
_entity.type
_entity.pdbx_description
1 polymer ?
#
loop_
_entity_poly.entity_id
_entity_poly.type
_entity_poly.pdbx_seq_one_letter_code
_entity_poly.pdbx_strand_id
1 'polypeptide(L)'
;MSEANVKKYYIAAFHALRSASEQGAATAPKLEAYAKDPELKSLVTDYGTLAAKHEEQIVAFLEELDLKPNDFKDRVMEGVGNGTDEMLKAASDDVIDLGVISGSQTGAQYYRNAFMGQPATAKALGLDDQAARWAEMADEWHEIEDRLAAAGQDALDRAMQTETASA
;
A
#
# COMPACT_ATOMS: atom_id res chain seq x y z
N MET A 1 -24.41 7.56 -18.56
CA MET A 1 -23.22 8.16 -17.90
C MET A 1 -22.42 8.81 -19.00
N SER A 2 -21.95 10.06 -18.86
CA SER A 2 -21.19 10.71 -19.93
C SER A 2 -19.70 10.41 -19.77
N GLU A 3 -18.96 10.39 -20.88
CA GLU A 3 -17.51 10.22 -20.90
C GLU A 3 -16.81 11.29 -20.02
N ALA A 4 -17.28 12.53 -20.06
CA ALA A 4 -16.76 13.61 -19.23
C ALA A 4 -16.83 13.29 -17.71
N ASN A 5 -17.90 12.63 -17.25
CA ASN A 5 -18.05 12.24 -15.86
C ASN A 5 -17.09 11.07 -15.51
N VAL A 6 -16.89 10.12 -16.44
CA VAL A 6 -15.91 9.03 -16.26
C VAL A 6 -14.50 9.60 -16.16
N LYS A 7 -14.14 10.52 -17.07
CA LYS A 7 -12.83 11.21 -17.02
C LYS A 7 -12.62 11.97 -15.72
N LYS A 8 -13.63 12.72 -15.25
CA LYS A 8 -13.56 13.45 -13.98
C LYS A 8 -13.32 12.50 -12.79
N TYR A 9 -14.03 11.36 -12.75
CA TYR A 9 -13.84 10.35 -11.72
C TYR A 9 -12.44 9.73 -11.78
N TYR A 10 -11.94 9.42 -12.97
CA TYR A 10 -10.62 8.85 -13.19
C TYR A 10 -9.51 9.77 -12.71
N ILE A 11 -9.60 11.07 -13.01
CA ILE A 11 -8.65 12.08 -12.52
C ILE A 11 -8.70 12.20 -10.99
N ALA A 12 -9.89 12.16 -10.39
CA ALA A 12 -10.02 12.17 -8.92
C ALA A 12 -9.35 10.96 -8.27
N ALA A 13 -9.44 9.76 -8.92
CA ALA A 13 -8.76 8.57 -8.45
C ALA A 13 -7.22 8.72 -8.48
N PHE A 14 -6.65 9.39 -9.50
CA PHE A 14 -5.20 9.68 -9.52
C PHE A 14 -4.74 10.47 -8.31
N HIS A 15 -5.44 11.55 -7.99
CA HIS A 15 -5.07 12.38 -6.84
C HIS A 15 -5.18 11.62 -5.51
N ALA A 16 -6.21 10.77 -5.37
CA ALA A 16 -6.37 9.93 -4.20
C ALA A 16 -5.23 8.90 -4.10
N LEU A 17 -4.97 8.16 -5.18
CA LEU A 17 -3.96 7.10 -5.19
C LEU A 17 -2.53 7.64 -5.10
N ARG A 18 -2.24 8.81 -5.70
CA ARG A 18 -0.98 9.50 -5.50
C ARG A 18 -0.76 9.83 -4.02
N SER A 19 -1.77 10.45 -3.40
CA SER A 19 -1.68 10.79 -1.97
C SER A 19 -1.57 9.55 -1.08
N ALA A 20 -2.26 8.47 -1.41
CA ALA A 20 -2.11 7.20 -0.69
C ALA A 20 -0.68 6.66 -0.80
N SER A 21 -0.10 6.66 -2.01
CA SER A 21 1.26 6.18 -2.27
C SER A 21 2.31 7.02 -1.53
N GLU A 22 2.20 8.34 -1.54
CA GLU A 22 3.02 9.26 -0.74
C GLU A 22 2.96 8.91 0.76
N GLN A 23 1.77 8.66 1.29
CA GLN A 23 1.57 8.30 2.70
C GLN A 23 2.19 6.93 3.03
N GLY A 24 2.04 5.94 2.15
CA GLY A 24 2.64 4.62 2.35
C GLY A 24 4.16 4.67 2.35
N ALA A 25 4.77 5.38 1.41
CA ALA A 25 6.21 5.59 1.37
C ALA A 25 6.72 6.30 2.64
N ALA A 26 5.99 7.32 3.12
CA ALA A 26 6.36 8.05 4.35
C ALA A 26 6.17 7.22 5.64
N THR A 27 5.29 6.22 5.62
CA THR A 27 4.99 5.37 6.79
C THR A 27 5.97 4.19 6.91
N ALA A 28 6.47 3.66 5.80
CA ALA A 28 7.33 2.49 5.79
C ALA A 28 8.56 2.57 6.73
N PRO A 29 9.33 3.67 6.80
CA PRO A 29 10.46 3.77 7.73
C PRO A 29 10.04 3.66 9.21
N LYS A 30 8.83 4.09 9.57
CA LYS A 30 8.33 3.93 10.94
C LYS A 30 8.01 2.48 11.24
N LEU A 31 7.37 1.77 10.31
CA LEU A 31 7.05 0.35 10.44
C LEU A 31 8.34 -0.48 10.53
N GLU A 32 9.34 -0.17 9.70
CA GLU A 32 10.67 -0.80 9.75
C GLU A 32 11.33 -0.63 11.13
N ALA A 33 11.20 0.55 11.73
CA ALA A 33 11.77 0.81 13.07
C ALA A 33 11.12 -0.03 14.18
N TYR A 34 9.86 -0.42 14.05
CA TYR A 34 9.18 -1.32 14.98
C TYR A 34 9.53 -2.79 14.73
N ALA A 35 9.72 -3.21 13.49
CA ALA A 35 10.01 -4.59 13.14
C ALA A 35 11.28 -5.11 13.86
N LYS A 36 11.22 -6.33 14.38
CA LYS A 36 12.35 -7.02 15.03
C LYS A 36 13.04 -7.98 14.05
N ASP A 37 12.26 -8.68 13.25
CA ASP A 37 12.74 -9.63 12.26
C ASP A 37 13.44 -8.90 11.09
N PRO A 38 14.70 -9.26 10.74
CA PRO A 38 15.43 -8.63 9.65
C PRO A 38 14.77 -8.81 8.27
N GLU A 39 14.11 -9.96 8.04
CA GLU A 39 13.42 -10.21 6.77
C GLU A 39 12.17 -9.36 6.66
N LEU A 40 11.43 -9.19 7.76
CA LEU A 40 10.30 -8.28 7.83
C LEU A 40 10.74 -6.83 7.59
N LYS A 41 11.86 -6.38 8.16
CA LYS A 41 12.42 -5.04 7.87
C LYS A 41 12.66 -4.84 6.39
N SER A 42 13.29 -5.81 5.74
CA SER A 42 13.53 -5.76 4.29
C SER A 42 12.22 -5.70 3.50
N LEU A 43 11.21 -6.49 3.88
CA LEU A 43 9.91 -6.51 3.23
C LEU A 43 9.16 -5.17 3.39
N VAL A 44 9.24 -4.53 4.55
CA VAL A 44 8.67 -3.20 4.79
C VAL A 44 9.41 -2.12 3.99
N THR A 45 10.73 -2.25 3.83
CA THR A 45 11.51 -1.38 2.94
C THR A 45 11.08 -1.53 1.48
N ASP A 46 10.87 -2.78 1.00
CA ASP A 46 10.34 -3.05 -0.34
C ASP A 46 8.95 -2.42 -0.54
N TYR A 47 8.07 -2.57 0.45
CA TYR A 47 6.74 -1.93 0.47
C TYR A 47 6.84 -0.41 0.28
N GLY A 48 7.70 0.27 1.05
CA GLY A 48 7.90 1.71 0.96
C GLY A 48 8.46 2.15 -0.38
N THR A 49 9.42 1.39 -0.92
CA THR A 49 10.03 1.62 -2.24
C THR A 49 8.99 1.47 -3.35
N LEU A 50 8.15 0.44 -3.27
CA LEU A 50 7.07 0.24 -4.23
C LEU A 50 6.04 1.36 -4.18
N ALA A 51 5.67 1.82 -2.98
CA ALA A 51 4.75 2.94 -2.82
C ALA A 51 5.31 4.23 -3.46
N ALA A 52 6.59 4.55 -3.24
CA ALA A 52 7.25 5.70 -3.86
C ALA A 52 7.30 5.58 -5.40
N LYS A 53 7.67 4.40 -5.93
CA LYS A 53 7.65 4.12 -7.38
C LYS A 53 6.27 4.38 -7.97
N HIS A 54 5.21 3.92 -7.32
CA HIS A 54 3.85 4.10 -7.82
C HIS A 54 3.37 5.56 -7.71
N GLU A 55 3.81 6.31 -6.70
CA GLU A 55 3.56 7.76 -6.67
C GLU A 55 4.11 8.43 -7.92
N GLU A 56 5.37 8.17 -8.27
CA GLU A 56 6.03 8.72 -9.47
C GLU A 56 5.29 8.33 -10.76
N GLN A 57 4.86 7.08 -10.87
CA GLN A 57 4.08 6.60 -12.03
C GLN A 57 2.72 7.30 -12.15
N ILE A 58 2.04 7.56 -11.03
CA ILE A 58 0.75 8.26 -11.03
C ILE A 58 0.95 9.74 -11.39
N VAL A 59 2.05 10.36 -10.97
CA VAL A 59 2.41 11.72 -11.41
C VAL A 59 2.62 11.74 -12.93
N ALA A 60 3.33 10.75 -13.49
CA ALA A 60 3.49 10.64 -14.94
C ALA A 60 2.15 10.47 -15.69
N PHE A 61 1.19 9.71 -15.15
CA PHE A 61 -0.15 9.62 -15.72
C PHE A 61 -0.90 10.95 -15.72
N LEU A 62 -0.75 11.77 -14.67
CA LEU A 62 -1.31 13.11 -14.64
C LEU A 62 -0.68 14.00 -15.72
N GLU A 63 0.64 13.96 -15.87
CA GLU A 63 1.38 14.74 -16.88
C GLU A 63 0.96 14.36 -18.30
N GLU A 64 0.72 13.08 -18.60
CA GLU A 64 0.19 12.63 -19.89
C GLU A 64 -1.19 13.21 -20.22
N LEU A 65 -1.93 13.66 -19.21
CA LEU A 65 -3.21 14.34 -19.35
C LEU A 65 -3.13 15.86 -19.23
N ASP A 66 -1.93 16.45 -19.28
CA ASP A 66 -1.66 17.87 -19.05
C ASP A 66 -2.16 18.37 -17.65
N LEU A 67 -2.08 17.50 -16.65
CA LEU A 67 -2.50 17.79 -15.28
C LEU A 67 -1.30 17.80 -14.32
N LYS A 68 -1.50 18.42 -13.16
CA LYS A 68 -0.51 18.45 -12.08
C LYS A 68 -1.10 17.82 -10.80
N PRO A 69 -0.24 17.25 -9.94
CA PRO A 69 -0.65 16.88 -8.59
C PRO A 69 -1.32 18.05 -7.86
N ASN A 70 -2.30 17.74 -7.03
CA ASN A 70 -2.95 18.69 -6.12
C ASN A 70 -2.74 18.27 -4.65
N ASP A 71 -3.30 19.02 -3.72
CA ASP A 71 -3.20 18.80 -2.29
C ASP A 71 -4.24 17.82 -1.71
N PHE A 72 -4.89 17.02 -2.58
CA PHE A 72 -5.83 16.00 -2.11
C PHE A 72 -5.13 15.04 -1.15
N LYS A 73 -5.78 14.76 -0.03
CA LYS A 73 -5.29 13.81 0.97
C LYS A 73 -6.20 12.58 1.04
N ASP A 74 -5.65 11.41 0.79
CA ASP A 74 -6.38 10.15 0.96
C ASP A 74 -6.60 9.87 2.44
N ARG A 75 -7.88 9.95 2.87
CA ARG A 75 -8.28 9.76 4.26
C ARG A 75 -8.39 8.28 4.64
N VAL A 76 -8.54 7.40 3.67
CA VAL A 76 -8.55 5.94 3.92
C VAL A 76 -7.15 5.50 4.32
N MET A 77 -6.13 5.84 3.50
CA MET A 77 -4.75 5.52 3.84
C MET A 77 -4.28 6.20 5.13
N GLU A 78 -4.67 7.46 5.36
CA GLU A 78 -4.43 8.14 6.64
C GLU A 78 -5.02 7.35 7.82
N GLY A 79 -6.23 6.82 7.67
CA GLY A 79 -6.88 5.99 8.68
C GLY A 79 -6.16 4.66 8.91
N VAL A 80 -5.67 4.02 7.84
CA VAL A 80 -4.84 2.81 7.93
C VAL A 80 -3.57 3.08 8.74
N GLY A 81 -2.83 4.16 8.41
CA GLY A 81 -1.62 4.54 9.14
C GLY A 81 -1.88 4.83 10.62
N ASN A 82 -2.91 5.62 10.92
CA ASN A 82 -3.25 5.96 12.30
C ASN A 82 -3.69 4.73 13.11
N GLY A 83 -4.51 3.84 12.53
CA GLY A 83 -4.93 2.61 13.18
C GLY A 83 -3.76 1.66 13.44
N THR A 84 -2.82 1.57 12.51
CA THR A 84 -1.59 0.79 12.67
C THR A 84 -0.72 1.36 13.81
N ASP A 85 -0.53 2.67 13.86
CA ASP A 85 0.23 3.33 14.95
C ASP A 85 -0.37 3.02 16.34
N GLU A 86 -1.70 3.02 16.48
CA GLU A 86 -2.36 2.68 17.74
C GLU A 86 -2.18 1.20 18.11
N MET A 87 -2.25 0.29 17.14
CA MET A 87 -1.99 -1.14 17.38
C MET A 87 -0.54 -1.38 17.82
N LEU A 88 0.43 -0.75 17.16
CA LEU A 88 1.85 -0.90 17.49
C LEU A 88 2.19 -0.37 18.90
N LYS A 89 1.57 0.73 19.32
CA LYS A 89 1.72 1.25 20.69
C LYS A 89 1.15 0.31 21.76
N ALA A 90 0.15 -0.49 21.43
CA ALA A 90 -0.48 -1.44 22.35
C ALA A 90 0.18 -2.83 22.34
N ALA A 91 0.97 -3.15 21.30
CA ALA A 91 1.62 -4.44 21.14
C ALA A 91 2.84 -4.56 22.09
N SER A 92 3.00 -5.74 22.69
CA SER A 92 4.22 -6.11 23.40
C SER A 92 5.33 -6.52 22.42
N ASP A 93 6.58 -6.51 22.88
CA ASP A 93 7.77 -6.76 22.03
C ASP A 93 7.76 -8.14 21.35
N ASP A 94 7.15 -9.13 21.94
CA ASP A 94 7.05 -10.52 21.45
C ASP A 94 6.05 -10.70 20.30
N VAL A 95 5.09 -9.76 20.13
CA VAL A 95 4.08 -9.78 19.07
C VAL A 95 4.14 -8.56 18.17
N ILE A 96 5.13 -7.68 18.34
CA ILE A 96 5.23 -6.43 17.58
C ILE A 96 5.31 -6.65 16.07
N ASP A 97 6.01 -7.70 15.62
CA ASP A 97 6.11 -8.06 14.20
C ASP A 97 4.76 -8.39 13.59
N LEU A 98 3.84 -9.03 14.33
CA LEU A 98 2.46 -9.29 13.89
C LEU A 98 1.70 -7.97 13.67
N GLY A 99 1.93 -6.96 14.52
CA GLY A 99 1.35 -5.62 14.36
C GLY A 99 1.86 -4.92 13.10
N VAL A 100 3.17 -4.98 12.84
CA VAL A 100 3.81 -4.43 11.63
C VAL A 100 3.25 -5.10 10.37
N ILE A 101 3.15 -6.44 10.38
CA ILE A 101 2.62 -7.21 9.25
C ILE A 101 1.15 -6.85 8.99
N SER A 102 0.33 -6.82 10.03
CA SER A 102 -1.10 -6.50 9.92
C SER A 102 -1.34 -5.13 9.31
N GLY A 103 -0.60 -4.11 9.76
CA GLY A 103 -0.69 -2.75 9.22
C GLY A 103 -0.22 -2.66 7.77
N SER A 104 0.93 -3.27 7.46
CA SER A 104 1.49 -3.31 6.09
C SER A 104 0.56 -4.07 5.13
N GLN A 105 -0.01 -5.19 5.56
CA GLN A 105 -0.94 -5.99 4.77
C GLN A 105 -2.24 -5.24 4.48
N THR A 106 -2.78 -4.52 5.46
CA THR A 106 -3.96 -3.66 5.27
C THR A 106 -3.69 -2.58 4.21
N GLY A 107 -2.52 -1.95 4.25
CA GLY A 107 -2.10 -0.98 3.24
C GLY A 107 -1.94 -1.60 1.85
N ALA A 108 -1.27 -2.76 1.75
CA ALA A 108 -1.08 -3.47 0.48
C ALA A 108 -2.41 -3.87 -0.17
N GLN A 109 -3.37 -4.39 0.62
CA GLN A 109 -4.72 -4.73 0.15
C GLN A 109 -5.48 -3.50 -0.34
N TYR A 110 -5.35 -2.36 0.36
CA TYR A 110 -5.95 -1.12 -0.10
C TYR A 110 -5.43 -0.73 -1.48
N TYR A 111 -4.11 -0.70 -1.69
CA TYR A 111 -3.51 -0.36 -2.98
C TYR A 111 -3.95 -1.32 -4.08
N ARG A 112 -3.81 -2.62 -3.87
CA ARG A 112 -4.22 -3.64 -4.83
C ARG A 112 -5.66 -3.43 -5.29
N ASN A 113 -6.60 -3.33 -4.35
CA ASN A 113 -8.01 -3.16 -4.66
C ASN A 113 -8.29 -1.84 -5.40
N ALA A 114 -7.66 -0.75 -4.99
CA ALA A 114 -7.84 0.56 -5.59
C ALA A 114 -7.26 0.61 -7.02
N PHE A 115 -6.11 -0.01 -7.26
CA PHE A 115 -5.46 -0.07 -8.58
C PHE A 115 -6.19 -1.01 -9.53
N MET A 116 -6.71 -2.16 -9.07
CA MET A 116 -7.51 -3.09 -9.86
C MET A 116 -8.77 -2.45 -10.46
N GLY A 117 -9.30 -1.40 -9.86
CA GLY A 117 -10.44 -0.66 -10.37
C GLY A 117 -10.15 0.25 -11.56
N GLN A 118 -8.88 0.61 -11.80
CA GLN A 118 -8.50 1.62 -12.78
C GLN A 118 -8.42 1.12 -14.24
N PRO A 119 -7.97 -0.10 -14.56
CA PRO A 119 -7.82 -0.55 -15.94
C PRO A 119 -9.10 -0.46 -16.79
N ALA A 120 -10.23 -0.83 -16.20
CA ALA A 120 -11.52 -0.76 -16.91
C ALA A 120 -11.91 0.69 -17.22
N THR A 121 -11.67 1.62 -16.29
CA THR A 121 -11.96 3.04 -16.45
C THR A 121 -11.03 3.67 -17.50
N ALA A 122 -9.74 3.34 -17.47
CA ALA A 122 -8.75 3.79 -18.45
C ALA A 122 -9.11 3.33 -19.87
N LYS A 123 -9.44 2.05 -20.04
CA LYS A 123 -9.91 1.50 -21.34
C LYS A 123 -11.16 2.20 -21.88
N ALA A 124 -12.11 2.49 -21.00
CA ALA A 124 -13.34 3.21 -21.40
C ALA A 124 -13.05 4.64 -21.89
N LEU A 125 -11.89 5.21 -21.55
CA LEU A 125 -11.39 6.51 -22.00
C LEU A 125 -10.39 6.43 -23.15
N GLY A 126 -10.13 5.22 -23.71
CA GLY A 126 -9.14 5.00 -24.77
C GLY A 126 -7.69 5.13 -24.32
N LEU A 127 -7.40 4.99 -23.03
CA LEU A 127 -6.09 5.10 -22.41
C LEU A 127 -5.48 3.70 -22.15
N ASP A 128 -5.28 2.92 -23.22
CA ASP A 128 -4.89 1.51 -23.13
C ASP A 128 -3.53 1.30 -22.45
N ASP A 129 -2.55 2.17 -22.71
CA ASP A 129 -1.23 2.10 -22.08
C ASP A 129 -1.31 2.35 -20.56
N GLN A 130 -2.12 3.31 -20.13
CA GLN A 130 -2.38 3.52 -18.70
C GLN A 130 -3.11 2.33 -18.09
N ALA A 131 -4.07 1.75 -18.81
CA ALA A 131 -4.79 0.56 -18.33
C ALA A 131 -3.85 -0.63 -18.07
N ALA A 132 -2.88 -0.87 -18.97
CA ALA A 132 -1.87 -1.92 -18.78
C ALA A 132 -0.99 -1.65 -17.55
N ARG A 133 -0.48 -0.41 -17.41
CA ARG A 133 0.35 -0.02 -16.26
C ARG A 133 -0.40 -0.11 -14.93
N TRP A 134 -1.69 0.24 -14.87
CA TRP A 134 -2.49 0.05 -13.66
C TRP A 134 -2.63 -1.42 -13.26
N ALA A 135 -2.77 -2.32 -14.24
CA ALA A 135 -2.84 -3.76 -13.97
C ALA A 135 -1.51 -4.27 -13.40
N GLU A 136 -0.37 -3.87 -13.99
CA GLU A 136 0.96 -4.22 -13.48
C GLU A 136 1.17 -3.71 -12.03
N MET A 137 0.78 -2.48 -11.73
CA MET A 137 0.87 -1.92 -10.38
C MET A 137 0.01 -2.70 -9.37
N ALA A 138 -1.16 -3.19 -9.77
CA ALA A 138 -2.00 -4.03 -8.92
C ALA A 138 -1.36 -5.39 -8.66
N ASP A 139 -0.71 -6.00 -9.65
CA ASP A 139 -0.01 -7.28 -9.53
C ASP A 139 1.22 -7.16 -8.61
N GLU A 140 2.00 -6.06 -8.71
CA GLU A 140 3.12 -5.79 -7.82
C GLU A 140 2.67 -5.69 -6.34
N TRP A 141 1.50 -5.09 -6.07
CA TRP A 141 0.95 -5.08 -4.72
C TRP A 141 0.46 -6.46 -4.26
N HIS A 142 -0.03 -7.28 -5.17
CA HIS A 142 -0.39 -8.66 -4.85
C HIS A 142 0.83 -9.48 -4.39
N GLU A 143 1.99 -9.31 -5.04
CA GLU A 143 3.23 -9.96 -4.62
C GLU A 143 3.68 -9.53 -3.21
N ILE A 144 3.57 -8.23 -2.89
CA ILE A 144 3.85 -7.75 -1.52
C ILE A 144 2.86 -8.33 -0.51
N GLU A 145 1.57 -8.41 -0.85
CA GLU A 145 0.52 -9.00 0.00
C GLU A 145 0.83 -10.46 0.33
N ASP A 146 1.19 -11.26 -0.67
CA ASP A 146 1.54 -12.68 -0.50
C ASP A 146 2.77 -12.87 0.40
N ARG A 147 3.81 -12.06 0.21
CA ARG A 147 5.02 -12.07 1.05
C ARG A 147 4.71 -11.67 2.50
N LEU A 148 3.85 -10.68 2.72
CA LEU A 148 3.41 -10.28 4.05
C LEU A 148 2.56 -11.37 4.73
N ALA A 149 1.72 -12.08 3.97
CA ALA A 149 0.93 -13.19 4.50
C ALA A 149 1.83 -14.36 4.96
N ALA A 150 2.86 -14.70 4.17
CA ALA A 150 3.85 -15.71 4.56
C ALA A 150 4.63 -15.29 5.82
N ALA A 151 5.12 -14.05 5.87
CA ALA A 151 5.81 -13.50 7.04
C ALA A 151 4.93 -13.52 8.31
N GLY A 152 3.61 -13.34 8.16
CA GLY A 152 2.65 -13.41 9.25
C GLY A 152 2.56 -14.79 9.88
N GLN A 153 2.55 -15.85 9.07
CA GLN A 153 2.57 -17.23 9.57
C GLN A 153 3.86 -17.52 10.33
N ASP A 154 5.01 -17.14 9.77
CA ASP A 154 6.31 -17.35 10.39
C ASP A 154 6.45 -16.59 11.73
N ALA A 155 5.96 -15.35 11.79
CA ALA A 155 5.98 -14.54 13.01
C ALA A 155 5.09 -15.15 14.11
N LEU A 156 3.91 -15.66 13.76
CA LEU A 156 3.01 -16.35 14.69
C LEU A 156 3.66 -17.62 15.25
N ASP A 157 4.26 -18.44 14.39
CA ASP A 157 4.91 -19.69 14.78
C ASP A 157 6.09 -19.41 15.75
N ARG A 158 6.87 -18.35 15.52
CA ARG A 158 7.94 -17.91 16.43
C ARG A 158 7.40 -17.46 17.80
N ALA A 159 6.34 -16.65 17.81
CA ALA A 159 5.74 -16.15 19.05
C ALA A 159 5.24 -17.30 19.94
N MET A 160 4.57 -18.30 19.35
CA MET A 160 4.07 -19.47 20.07
C MET A 160 5.17 -20.40 20.61
N GLN A 161 6.32 -20.51 19.90
CA GLN A 161 7.46 -21.30 20.37
C GLN A 161 8.17 -20.68 21.57
N THR A 162 8.23 -19.36 21.64
CA THR A 162 8.86 -18.62 22.74
C THR A 162 8.09 -18.82 24.04
N GLU A 163 6.77 -18.87 23.98
CA GLU A 163 5.90 -19.10 25.15
C GLU A 163 6.09 -20.52 25.73
N THR A 164 6.21 -21.54 24.87
CA THR A 164 6.42 -22.92 25.29
C THR A 164 7.79 -23.18 25.91
N ALA A 165 8.81 -22.40 25.54
CA ALA A 165 10.16 -22.51 26.14
C ALA A 165 10.30 -21.82 27.48
N SER A 166 9.36 -20.97 27.88
CA SER A 166 9.36 -20.19 29.13
C SER A 166 8.45 -20.77 30.22
N ALA A 167 7.70 -21.83 29.91
CA ALA A 167 6.80 -22.56 30.82
C ALA A 167 7.43 -23.84 31.33
#